data_8cc208a44b70af1baf3870a2ef0825b4
#
_entry.id   8cc208a44b70af1baf3870a2ef0825b4
#
_cell.length_a   1.000
_cell.length_b   1.000
_cell.length_c   1.000
_cell.angle_alpha   90.00
_cell.angle_beta   90.00
_cell.angle_gamma   90.00
#
_symmetry.space_group_name_H-M   'P 1'
#
loop_
_entity.id
_entity.type
_entity.pdbx_description
1 polymer ?
#
loop_
_entity_poly.entity_id
_entity_poly.type
_entity_poly.pdbx_seq_one_letter_code
_entity_poly.pdbx_strand_id
1 'polypeptide(L)'
;MNEDFGYKIVTDKPFDVVVTAIEENVPKNQFRVLAIHDVKETLAEKGLEYGDLKIIEVCNAKFAHTALNKNPDVAMFMPCRYTVRVEDGKTVVSLNRP
;
A
#
# COMPACT_ATOMS: atom_id res chain seq x y z
N MET A 1 14.91 12.44 5.16
CA MET A 1 13.90 11.88 5.02
C MET A 1 13.05 11.70 6.11
N ASN A 2 11.99 11.81 5.94
CA ASN A 2 11.26 11.94 6.98
C ASN A 2 10.28 10.90 7.12
N GLU A 3 10.14 10.50 8.27
CA GLU A 3 9.26 9.50 8.61
C GLU A 3 7.85 9.92 8.46
N ASP A 4 7.60 11.17 8.11
CA ASP A 4 6.24 11.68 8.01
C ASP A 4 5.55 11.30 6.72
N PHE A 5 6.22 10.55 5.83
CA PHE A 5 5.55 10.00 4.69
C PHE A 5 4.39 9.10 5.08
N GLY A 6 4.46 8.46 6.25
CA GLY A 6 3.42 7.55 6.68
C GLY A 6 3.88 6.66 7.80
N TYR A 7 3.21 5.54 7.94
CA TYR A 7 3.50 4.56 8.98
C TYR A 7 4.29 3.42 8.37
N LYS A 8 5.24 2.87 9.14
CA LYS A 8 6.11 1.82 8.66
C LYS A 8 6.23 0.73 9.70
N ILE A 9 6.14 -0.52 9.26
CA ILE A 9 6.28 -1.70 10.10
C ILE A 9 7.28 -2.64 9.43
N VAL A 10 8.18 -3.21 10.22
CA VAL A 10 9.14 -4.20 9.72
C VAL A 10 8.82 -5.53 10.39
N THR A 11 8.77 -6.61 9.61
CA THR A 11 8.43 -7.92 10.14
C THR A 11 9.31 -8.99 9.51
N ASP A 12 9.50 -10.09 10.26
CA ASP A 12 10.23 -11.25 9.76
C ASP A 12 9.37 -12.16 8.88
N LYS A 13 8.07 -11.91 8.78
CA LYS A 13 7.19 -12.76 7.99
C LYS A 13 7.50 -12.62 6.51
N PRO A 14 7.35 -13.71 5.75
CA PRO A 14 7.64 -13.67 4.31
C PRO A 14 6.77 -12.66 3.57
N PHE A 15 7.33 -12.14 2.48
CA PHE A 15 6.67 -11.13 1.65
C PHE A 15 5.25 -11.56 1.25
N ASP A 16 5.10 -12.78 0.71
CA ASP A 16 3.80 -13.24 0.22
C ASP A 16 2.79 -13.40 1.35
N VAL A 17 3.26 -13.81 2.52
CA VAL A 17 2.37 -13.94 3.68
C VAL A 17 1.83 -12.59 4.10
N VAL A 18 2.68 -11.58 4.09
CA VAL A 18 2.28 -10.23 4.48
C VAL A 18 1.28 -9.66 3.48
N VAL A 19 1.55 -9.82 2.18
CA VAL A 19 0.65 -9.33 1.14
C VAL A 19 -0.72 -9.99 1.29
N THR A 20 -0.75 -11.31 1.47
CA THR A 20 -2.01 -12.03 1.63
C THR A 20 -2.76 -11.57 2.87
N ALA A 21 -2.04 -11.34 3.96
CA ALA A 21 -2.68 -10.88 5.19
C ALA A 21 -3.34 -9.52 4.99
N ILE A 22 -2.69 -8.63 4.26
CA ILE A 22 -3.28 -7.31 3.98
C ILE A 22 -4.54 -7.48 3.14
N GLU A 23 -4.48 -8.30 2.10
CA GLU A 23 -5.63 -8.54 1.24
C GLU A 23 -6.82 -9.10 2.01
N GLU A 24 -6.54 -9.97 2.97
CA GLU A 24 -7.61 -10.61 3.74
C GLU A 24 -8.18 -9.70 4.82
N ASN A 25 -7.35 -8.83 5.38
CA ASN A 25 -7.78 -8.02 6.51
C ASN A 25 -8.36 -6.67 6.11
N VAL A 26 -8.02 -6.16 4.94
CA VAL A 26 -8.55 -4.87 4.49
C VAL A 26 -10.09 -4.86 4.45
N PRO A 27 -10.76 -5.87 3.86
CA PRO A 27 -12.22 -5.84 3.83
C PRO A 27 -12.85 -5.95 5.21
N LYS A 28 -12.16 -6.57 6.16
CA LYS A 28 -12.70 -6.73 7.51
C LYS A 28 -12.76 -5.41 8.26
N ASN A 29 -12.05 -4.41 7.79
CA ASN A 29 -11.99 -3.10 8.42
C ASN A 29 -12.72 -2.05 7.59
N GLN A 30 -13.66 -2.50 6.75
CA GLN A 30 -14.51 -1.62 5.96
C GLN A 30 -13.75 -0.88 4.87
N PHE A 31 -12.58 -1.38 4.51
CA PHE A 31 -11.84 -0.89 3.37
C PHE A 31 -12.00 -1.87 2.23
N ARG A 32 -11.61 -1.42 1.06
CA ARG A 32 -11.69 -2.24 -0.13
C ARG A 32 -10.36 -2.14 -0.86
N VAL A 33 -9.87 -3.27 -1.36
CA VAL A 33 -8.70 -3.26 -2.22
C VAL A 33 -9.16 -2.83 -3.61
N LEU A 34 -8.59 -1.75 -4.10
CA LEU A 34 -8.93 -1.23 -5.42
C LEU A 34 -8.02 -1.79 -6.50
N ALA A 35 -6.74 -1.93 -6.21
CA ALA A 35 -5.77 -2.40 -7.18
C ALA A 35 -4.52 -2.85 -6.46
N ILE A 36 -3.80 -3.79 -7.08
CA ILE A 36 -2.51 -4.24 -6.60
C ILE A 36 -1.54 -4.10 -7.76
N HIS A 37 -0.46 -3.35 -7.53
CA HIS A 37 0.57 -3.14 -8.54
C HIS A 37 1.79 -3.95 -8.17
N ASP A 38 2.14 -4.90 -9.01
CA ASP A 38 3.37 -5.68 -8.82
C ASP A 38 4.48 -4.96 -9.56
N VAL A 39 5.23 -4.15 -8.83
CA VAL A 39 6.25 -3.31 -9.43
C VAL A 39 7.40 -4.13 -9.98
N LYS A 40 7.77 -5.22 -9.26
CA LYS A 40 8.81 -6.10 -9.76
C LYS A 40 8.47 -6.64 -11.14
N GLU A 41 7.24 -7.10 -11.32
CA GLU A 41 6.82 -7.65 -12.59
C GLU A 41 6.76 -6.58 -13.67
N THR A 42 6.23 -5.42 -13.34
CA THR A 42 6.12 -4.32 -14.30
C THR A 42 7.49 -3.91 -14.82
N LEU A 43 8.47 -3.84 -13.92
CA LEU A 43 9.82 -3.47 -14.33
C LEU A 43 10.48 -4.59 -15.13
N ALA A 44 10.20 -5.84 -14.76
CA ALA A 44 10.75 -6.98 -15.50
C ALA A 44 10.30 -6.99 -16.96
N GLU A 45 9.09 -6.53 -17.24
CA GLU A 45 8.58 -6.45 -18.60
C GLU A 45 9.41 -5.53 -19.47
N LYS A 46 10.12 -4.60 -18.86
CA LYS A 46 11.00 -3.67 -19.58
C LYS A 46 12.46 -4.09 -19.49
N GLY A 47 12.72 -5.31 -19.02
CA GLY A 47 14.08 -5.79 -18.87
C GLY A 47 14.83 -5.21 -17.69
N LEU A 48 14.11 -4.62 -16.73
CA LEU A 48 14.73 -4.01 -15.56
C LEU A 48 14.52 -4.90 -14.36
N GLU A 49 15.58 -5.08 -13.57
CA GLU A 49 15.52 -5.93 -12.38
C GLU A 49 15.27 -5.11 -11.13
N TYR A 50 14.36 -5.62 -10.30
CA TYR A 50 14.07 -5.00 -9.03
C TYR A 50 13.59 -6.08 -8.07
N GLY A 51 13.66 -5.81 -6.77
CA GLY A 51 13.22 -6.77 -5.78
C GLY A 51 11.72 -6.79 -5.60
N ASP A 52 11.27 -7.61 -4.66
CA ASP A 52 9.85 -7.73 -4.38
C ASP A 52 9.29 -6.39 -3.87
N LEU A 53 8.27 -5.91 -4.55
CA LEU A 53 7.58 -4.68 -4.17
C LEU A 53 6.18 -4.71 -4.75
N LYS A 54 5.19 -4.57 -3.88
CA LYS A 54 3.81 -4.41 -4.33
C LYS A 54 3.22 -3.16 -3.70
N ILE A 55 2.38 -2.48 -4.46
CA ILE A 55 1.64 -1.32 -4.00
C ILE A 55 0.17 -1.71 -4.01
N ILE A 56 -0.47 -1.63 -2.85
CA ILE A 56 -1.86 -2.06 -2.68
C ILE A 56 -2.71 -0.83 -2.40
N GLU A 57 -3.57 -0.48 -3.33
CA GLU A 57 -4.45 0.68 -3.18
C GLU A 57 -5.74 0.27 -2.49
N VAL A 58 -6.10 0.99 -1.44
CA VAL A 58 -7.28 0.69 -0.66
C VAL A 58 -8.11 1.95 -0.46
N CYS A 59 -9.39 1.77 -0.22
CA CYS A 59 -10.30 2.90 -0.01
C CYS A 59 -11.44 2.53 0.92
N ASN A 60 -11.77 3.46 1.80
CA ASN A 60 -12.99 3.41 2.58
C ASN A 60 -13.94 4.43 1.97
N ALA A 61 -14.98 3.95 1.30
CA ALA A 61 -15.84 4.82 0.50
C ALA A 61 -16.54 5.90 1.33
N LYS A 62 -17.01 5.52 2.52
CA LYS A 62 -17.68 6.47 3.38
C LYS A 62 -16.76 7.58 3.83
N PHE A 63 -15.57 7.21 4.25
CA PHE A 63 -14.60 8.18 4.70
C PHE A 63 -14.16 9.09 3.56
N ALA A 64 -13.94 8.50 2.39
CA ALA A 64 -13.55 9.25 1.21
C ALA A 64 -14.63 10.27 0.83
N HIS A 65 -15.89 9.84 0.86
CA HIS A 65 -17.01 10.72 0.52
C HIS A 65 -17.08 11.91 1.47
N THR A 66 -16.93 11.64 2.77
CA THR A 66 -16.95 12.70 3.77
C THR A 66 -15.81 13.69 3.57
N ALA A 67 -14.60 13.16 3.34
CA ALA A 67 -13.43 14.02 3.17
C ALA A 67 -13.54 14.87 1.92
N LEU A 68 -14.00 14.29 0.81
CA LEU A 68 -14.14 15.03 -0.44
C LEU A 68 -15.17 16.14 -0.34
N ASN A 69 -16.24 15.92 0.43
CA ASN A 69 -17.23 16.95 0.61
C ASN A 69 -16.71 18.12 1.44
N LYS A 70 -15.73 17.88 2.29
CA LYS A 70 -15.12 18.95 3.05
C LYS A 70 -14.09 19.72 2.25
N ASN A 71 -13.30 19.02 1.46
CA ASN A 71 -12.25 19.63 0.66
C ASN A 71 -11.90 18.72 -0.50
N PRO A 72 -12.36 19.05 -1.72
CA PRO A 72 -12.09 18.19 -2.87
C PRO A 72 -10.61 18.01 -3.19
N ASP A 73 -9.75 18.89 -2.67
CA ASP A 73 -8.32 18.75 -2.91
C ASP A 73 -7.72 17.54 -2.23
N VAL A 74 -8.45 16.90 -1.27
CA VAL A 74 -7.93 15.68 -0.68
C VAL A 74 -7.77 14.57 -1.70
N ALA A 75 -8.43 14.69 -2.86
CA ALA A 75 -8.27 13.71 -3.93
C ALA A 75 -6.81 13.56 -4.35
N MET A 76 -6.00 14.59 -4.13
CA MET A 76 -4.57 14.51 -4.45
C MET A 76 -3.84 13.45 -3.61
N PHE A 77 -4.42 13.10 -2.47
CA PHE A 77 -3.80 12.14 -1.55
C PHE A 77 -4.52 10.81 -1.53
N MET A 78 -5.38 10.57 -2.49
CA MET A 78 -6.18 9.35 -2.56
C MET A 78 -5.76 8.54 -3.78
N PRO A 79 -5.93 7.23 -3.76
CA PRO A 79 -6.35 6.43 -2.62
C PRO A 79 -5.22 6.19 -1.64
N CYS A 80 -5.55 5.66 -0.46
CA CYS A 80 -4.51 5.24 0.48
C CYS A 80 -3.79 4.04 -0.10
N ARG A 81 -2.50 3.93 0.21
CA ARG A 81 -1.67 2.86 -0.36
C ARG A 81 -0.84 2.21 0.72
N TYR A 82 -0.85 0.87 0.72
CA TYR A 82 0.17 0.10 1.41
C TYR A 82 1.27 -0.20 0.40
N THR A 83 2.51 -0.08 0.83
CA THR A 83 3.61 -0.63 0.04
C THR A 83 4.23 -1.76 0.84
N VAL A 84 4.53 -2.86 0.16
CA VAL A 84 5.16 -4.02 0.79
C VAL A 84 6.41 -4.33 -0.01
N ARG A 85 7.54 -4.35 0.68
CA ARG A 85 8.81 -4.63 0.01
C ARG A 85 9.71 -5.44 0.93
N VAL A 86 10.80 -5.99 0.36
CA VAL A 86 11.81 -6.70 1.13
C VAL A 86 13.04 -5.81 1.24
N GLU A 87 13.55 -5.69 2.45
CA GLU A 87 14.74 -4.90 2.71
C GLU A 87 15.53 -5.60 3.80
N ASP A 88 16.81 -5.91 3.52
CA ASP A 88 17.69 -6.58 4.48
C ASP A 88 17.10 -7.89 5.01
N GLY A 89 16.46 -8.65 4.13
CA GLY A 89 15.90 -9.94 4.48
C GLY A 89 14.61 -9.87 5.26
N LYS A 90 14.07 -8.67 5.46
CA LYS A 90 12.82 -8.50 6.18
C LYS A 90 11.77 -7.88 5.28
N THR A 91 10.51 -8.06 5.66
CA THR A 91 9.41 -7.45 4.93
C THR A 91 9.05 -6.13 5.59
N VAL A 92 8.98 -5.07 4.78
CA VAL A 92 8.68 -3.73 5.26
C VAL A 92 7.35 -3.30 4.67
N VAL A 93 6.42 -2.94 5.55
CA VAL A 93 5.10 -2.47 5.16
C VAL A 93 5.01 -0.99 5.48
N SER A 94 4.59 -0.20 4.52
CA SER A 94 4.36 1.23 4.74
C SER A 94 2.95 1.58 4.32
N LEU A 95 2.36 2.54 5.02
CA LEU A 95 1.04 3.06 4.69
C LEU A 95 1.17 4.56 4.59
N ASN A 96 0.80 5.12 3.44
CA ASN A 96 0.93 6.56 3.26
C ASN A 96 -0.04 7.29 4.17
N ARG A 97 0.42 8.42 4.68
CA ARG A 97 -0.39 9.25 5.56
C ARG A 97 -1.35 10.07 4.69
N PRO A 98 -2.63 10.05 5.01
CA PRO A 98 -3.60 10.83 4.22
C PRO A 98 -3.42 12.32 4.38
#